data_5ee8cd5e07dcb1acba49a232a0fabcd4
#
_entry.id   5ee8cd5e07dcb1acba49a232a0fabcd4
#
_cell.length_a   1.000
_cell.length_b   1.000
_cell.length_c   1.000
_cell.angle_alpha   90.00
_cell.angle_beta   90.00
_cell.angle_gamma   90.00
#
_symmetry.space_group_name_H-M   'P 1'
#
loop_
_entity.id
_entity.type
_entity.pdbx_description
1 polymer ?
#
loop_
_entity_poly.entity_id
_entity_poly.type
_entity_poly.pdbx_seq_one_letter_code
_entity_poly.pdbx_strand_id
1 'polypeptide(L)'
;FQIGDSDIAPSFTVVERPNDWTKEIKKTTATNPTQQQRLEYWQAFNDYAFQNAEFNKAFNKRKPTTDHWMDFSIGSSACHIAVSQIQKRNAIDVELYINDDKELFRNLLLHKDEIESVMGLVLDWRELPERKASRIIIEKEVTFDNRATWSQQFDYIMDVCMKMKKAFKKYL
;
A
#
# COMPACT_ATOMS: atom_id res chain seq x y z
N PHE A 1 3.27 -34.94 35.30
CA PHE A 1 3.90 -35.01 36.64
C PHE A 1 2.84 -35.43 37.63
N GLN A 2 3.01 -36.59 38.23
CA GLN A 2 2.07 -37.11 39.20
C GLN A 2 2.73 -37.06 40.58
N ILE A 3 2.07 -36.45 41.53
CA ILE A 3 2.48 -36.43 42.96
C ILE A 3 1.41 -37.11 43.78
N GLY A 4 1.66 -38.34 44.23
CA GLY A 4 0.72 -39.15 45.00
C GLY A 4 -0.50 -39.58 44.17
N ASP A 5 -1.65 -39.77 44.84
CA ASP A 5 -2.92 -40.24 44.25
C ASP A 5 -3.78 -39.10 43.64
N SER A 6 -3.17 -37.96 43.25
CA SER A 6 -3.90 -36.87 42.61
C SER A 6 -4.01 -37.08 41.12
N ASP A 7 -5.12 -36.62 40.51
CA ASP A 7 -5.33 -36.62 39.06
C ASP A 7 -4.22 -35.88 38.32
N ILE A 8 -3.89 -36.33 37.11
CA ILE A 8 -2.88 -35.73 36.25
C ILE A 8 -3.32 -34.31 35.92
N ALA A 9 -2.61 -33.32 36.43
CA ALA A 9 -2.84 -31.93 36.04
C ALA A 9 -2.35 -31.69 34.61
N PRO A 10 -3.17 -31.13 33.72
CA PRO A 10 -2.72 -30.80 32.37
C PRO A 10 -1.63 -29.71 32.42
N SER A 11 -0.48 -30.03 31.88
CA SER A 11 0.60 -29.05 31.71
C SER A 11 0.32 -28.25 30.44
N PHE A 12 -0.02 -26.98 30.59
CA PHE A 12 -0.14 -26.06 29.45
C PHE A 12 1.25 -25.48 29.13
N THR A 13 1.82 -25.92 28.02
CA THR A 13 2.98 -25.24 27.45
C THR A 13 2.49 -23.98 26.75
N VAL A 14 2.89 -22.80 27.23
CA VAL A 14 2.64 -21.54 26.51
C VAL A 14 3.44 -21.61 25.21
N VAL A 15 2.77 -21.90 24.10
CA VAL A 15 3.36 -21.75 22.77
C VAL A 15 3.51 -20.25 22.55
N GLU A 16 4.75 -19.80 22.36
CA GLU A 16 5.08 -18.42 22.11
C GLU A 16 4.26 -17.91 20.91
N ARG A 17 3.46 -16.87 21.13
CA ARG A 17 2.65 -16.29 20.06
C ARG A 17 3.59 -15.66 19.03
N PRO A 18 3.42 -15.90 17.72
CA PRO A 18 4.24 -15.25 16.71
C PRO A 18 4.19 -13.74 16.88
N ASN A 19 5.36 -13.09 16.91
CA ASN A 19 5.49 -11.63 16.99
C ASN A 19 4.68 -10.90 15.92
N ASP A 20 4.41 -11.54 14.81
CA ASP A 20 3.64 -10.99 13.69
C ASP A 20 2.16 -10.78 14.04
N TRP A 21 1.55 -11.64 14.85
CA TRP A 21 0.15 -11.46 15.28
C TRP A 21 -0.05 -10.21 16.14
N THR A 22 0.88 -9.91 17.02
CA THR A 22 0.86 -8.68 17.84
C THR A 22 1.05 -7.43 16.99
N LYS A 23 1.88 -7.51 15.94
CA LYS A 23 2.07 -6.43 14.96
C LYS A 23 0.82 -6.20 14.12
N GLU A 24 0.14 -7.26 13.70
CA GLU A 24 -1.13 -7.15 12.95
C GLU A 24 -2.25 -6.52 13.77
N ILE A 25 -2.41 -6.91 15.04
CA ILE A 25 -3.41 -6.29 15.92
C ILE A 25 -3.12 -4.79 16.08
N LYS A 26 -1.86 -4.40 16.31
CA LYS A 26 -1.49 -2.98 16.43
C LYS A 26 -1.80 -2.19 15.17
N LYS A 27 -1.65 -2.78 13.99
CA LYS A 27 -1.95 -2.13 12.71
C LYS A 27 -3.43 -1.95 12.43
N THR A 28 -4.29 -2.75 13.03
CA THR A 28 -5.74 -2.71 12.83
C THR A 28 -6.49 -2.03 13.97
N THR A 29 -5.80 -1.65 15.04
CA THR A 29 -6.37 -0.96 16.20
C THR A 29 -5.82 0.46 16.26
N ALA A 30 -6.68 1.44 15.99
CA ALA A 30 -6.32 2.84 16.10
C ALA A 30 -6.18 3.25 17.57
N THR A 31 -5.07 3.91 17.90
CA THR A 31 -4.76 4.40 19.25
C THR A 31 -4.83 5.93 19.38
N ASN A 32 -5.01 6.63 18.25
CA ASN A 32 -5.12 8.08 18.20
C ASN A 32 -5.98 8.51 17.00
N PRO A 33 -6.45 9.79 16.97
CA PRO A 33 -7.34 10.28 15.90
C PRO A 33 -6.77 10.13 14.48
N THR A 34 -5.47 10.33 14.30
CA THR A 34 -4.80 10.18 12.99
C THR A 34 -4.86 8.75 12.49
N GLN A 35 -4.60 7.79 13.36
CA GLN A 35 -4.71 6.37 13.01
C GLN A 35 -6.15 5.96 12.73
N GLN A 36 -7.10 6.50 13.49
CA GLN A 36 -8.52 6.28 13.26
C GLN A 36 -8.94 6.80 11.88
N GLN A 37 -8.54 8.02 11.53
CA GLN A 37 -8.84 8.60 10.20
C GLN A 37 -8.24 7.76 9.06
N ARG A 38 -7.01 7.27 9.20
CA ARG A 38 -6.38 6.40 8.20
C ARG A 38 -7.12 5.09 8.01
N LEU A 39 -7.49 4.45 9.12
CA LEU A 39 -8.24 3.20 9.08
C LEU A 39 -9.60 3.38 8.38
N GLU A 40 -10.33 4.45 8.72
CA GLU A 40 -11.60 4.79 8.10
C GLU A 40 -11.45 5.13 6.60
N TYR A 41 -10.40 5.87 6.25
CA TYR A 41 -10.10 6.20 4.86
C TYR A 41 -9.83 4.95 4.02
N TRP A 42 -8.98 4.04 4.50
CA TRP A 42 -8.68 2.80 3.78
C TRP A 42 -9.87 1.84 3.73
N GLN A 43 -10.71 1.82 4.77
CA GLN A 43 -11.96 1.07 4.74
C GLN A 43 -12.90 1.63 3.68
N ALA A 44 -13.12 2.95 3.68
CA ALA A 44 -13.97 3.62 2.71
C ALA A 44 -13.44 3.46 1.27
N PHE A 45 -12.11 3.57 1.08
CA PHE A 45 -11.47 3.30 -0.20
C PHE A 45 -11.77 1.87 -0.70
N ASN A 46 -11.58 0.88 0.15
CA ASN A 46 -11.87 -0.52 -0.21
C ASN A 46 -13.34 -0.73 -0.58
N ASP A 47 -14.26 -0.16 0.18
CA ASP A 47 -15.69 -0.31 -0.07
C ASP A 47 -16.13 0.39 -1.36
N TYR A 48 -15.46 1.47 -1.73
CA TYR A 48 -15.68 2.20 -2.97
C TYR A 48 -15.01 1.52 -4.18
N ALA A 49 -13.70 1.31 -4.11
CA ALA A 49 -12.88 0.90 -5.24
C ALA A 49 -13.20 -0.52 -5.72
N PHE A 50 -13.47 -1.45 -4.81
CA PHE A 50 -13.72 -2.86 -5.16
C PHE A 50 -15.16 -3.16 -5.60
N GLN A 51 -16.03 -2.15 -5.65
CA GLN A 51 -17.31 -2.20 -6.40
C GLN A 51 -17.07 -2.03 -7.90
N ASN A 52 -15.98 -1.39 -8.31
CA ASN A 52 -15.60 -1.26 -9.70
C ASN A 52 -15.04 -2.59 -10.22
N ALA A 53 -15.70 -3.17 -11.23
CA ALA A 53 -15.37 -4.50 -11.76
C ALA A 53 -13.94 -4.55 -12.36
N GLU A 54 -13.51 -3.50 -13.06
CA GLU A 54 -12.19 -3.43 -13.69
C GLU A 54 -11.07 -3.33 -12.63
N PHE A 55 -11.28 -2.51 -11.61
CA PHE A 55 -10.32 -2.38 -10.51
C PHE A 55 -10.23 -3.68 -9.69
N ASN A 56 -11.38 -4.28 -9.37
CA ASN A 56 -11.44 -5.55 -8.65
C ASN A 56 -10.81 -6.73 -9.43
N LYS A 57 -10.87 -6.71 -10.76
CA LYS A 57 -10.18 -7.68 -11.62
C LYS A 57 -8.66 -7.43 -11.66
N ALA A 58 -8.24 -6.16 -11.59
CA ALA A 58 -6.84 -5.77 -11.70
C ALA A 58 -6.05 -5.95 -10.40
N PHE A 59 -6.68 -5.78 -9.25
CA PHE A 59 -6.04 -5.74 -7.95
C PHE A 59 -6.77 -6.59 -6.91
N ASN A 60 -6.02 -7.08 -5.93
CA ASN A 60 -6.59 -7.79 -4.78
C ASN A 60 -6.89 -6.80 -3.64
N LYS A 61 -8.05 -6.94 -3.02
CA LYS A 61 -8.44 -6.15 -1.85
C LYS A 61 -7.45 -6.37 -0.71
N ARG A 62 -6.96 -5.28 -0.12
CA ARG A 62 -6.04 -5.30 1.01
C ARG A 62 -6.80 -5.02 2.30
N LYS A 63 -6.35 -5.61 3.42
CA LYS A 63 -6.92 -5.31 4.74
C LYS A 63 -6.60 -3.87 5.12
N PRO A 64 -7.58 -3.04 5.52
CA PRO A 64 -7.32 -1.70 6.01
C PRO A 64 -6.43 -1.72 7.25
N THR A 65 -5.49 -0.80 7.34
CA THR A 65 -4.58 -0.64 8.47
C THR A 65 -4.54 0.81 8.94
N THR A 66 -3.88 1.06 10.06
CA THR A 66 -3.59 2.40 10.58
C THR A 66 -2.36 3.05 9.94
N ASP A 67 -1.69 2.33 9.05
CA ASP A 67 -0.54 2.86 8.30
C ASP A 67 -0.98 3.97 7.35
N HIS A 68 -0.08 4.87 7.03
CA HIS A 68 -0.34 5.96 6.08
C HIS A 68 -0.31 5.51 4.62
N TRP A 69 -0.05 4.24 4.35
CA TRP A 69 0.08 3.68 3.00
C TRP A 69 -0.67 2.35 2.84
N MET A 70 -1.01 2.03 1.60
CA MET A 70 -1.55 0.76 1.15
C MET A 70 -0.87 0.36 -0.15
N ASP A 71 -0.51 -0.91 -0.30
CA ASP A 71 0.20 -1.43 -1.47
C ASP A 71 -0.67 -2.35 -2.34
N PHE A 72 -0.36 -2.39 -3.64
CA PHE A 72 -0.99 -3.26 -4.62
C PHE A 72 0.05 -3.94 -5.49
N SER A 73 -0.12 -5.23 -5.72
CA SER A 73 0.76 -5.97 -6.63
C SER A 73 0.58 -5.51 -8.08
N ILE A 74 1.69 -5.30 -8.76
CA ILE A 74 1.73 -5.00 -10.19
C ILE A 74 2.08 -6.24 -11.04
N GLY A 75 2.36 -7.39 -10.38
CA GLY A 75 2.74 -8.64 -11.03
C GLY A 75 4.24 -8.91 -11.03
N SER A 76 5.02 -8.14 -10.29
CA SER A 76 6.46 -8.32 -10.08
C SER A 76 6.77 -8.44 -8.59
N SER A 77 7.79 -9.19 -8.22
CA SER A 77 8.31 -9.25 -6.85
C SER A 77 9.33 -8.14 -6.55
N ALA A 78 9.90 -7.52 -7.59
CA ALA A 78 10.88 -6.43 -7.46
C ALA A 78 10.24 -5.08 -7.13
N CYS A 79 8.97 -4.90 -7.44
CA CYS A 79 8.26 -3.62 -7.23
C CYS A 79 6.77 -3.83 -6.97
N HIS A 80 6.13 -2.79 -6.44
CA HIS A 80 4.68 -2.73 -6.22
C HIS A 80 4.18 -1.29 -6.34
N ILE A 81 2.88 -1.12 -6.52
CA ILE A 81 2.26 0.20 -6.43
C ILE A 81 2.00 0.47 -4.95
N ALA A 82 2.45 1.61 -4.44
CA ALA A 82 2.12 2.09 -3.11
C ALA A 82 1.30 3.39 -3.20
N VAL A 83 0.25 3.47 -2.41
CA VAL A 83 -0.59 4.67 -2.26
C VAL A 83 -0.39 5.19 -0.86
N SER A 84 0.04 6.43 -0.71
CA SER A 84 0.37 7.02 0.59
C SER A 84 -0.41 8.30 0.88
N GLN A 85 -0.93 8.39 2.10
CA GLN A 85 -1.50 9.62 2.65
C GLN A 85 -0.39 10.46 3.27
N ILE A 86 -0.05 11.58 2.66
CA ILE A 86 0.97 12.52 3.17
C ILE A 86 0.28 13.68 3.89
N GLN A 87 -0.18 13.43 5.11
CA GLN A 87 -0.97 14.40 5.89
C GLN A 87 -0.25 15.74 6.10
N LYS A 88 1.07 15.74 6.28
CA LYS A 88 1.86 16.97 6.44
C LYS A 88 1.81 17.91 5.24
N ARG A 89 1.57 17.38 4.04
CA ARG A 89 1.47 18.14 2.79
C ARG A 89 0.06 18.19 2.24
N ASN A 90 -0.91 17.56 2.90
CA ASN A 90 -2.25 17.38 2.36
C ASN A 90 -2.22 16.79 0.93
N ALA A 91 -1.52 15.69 0.77
CA ALA A 91 -1.29 15.07 -0.54
C ALA A 91 -1.46 13.55 -0.50
N ILE A 92 -1.84 12.99 -1.65
CA ILE A 92 -1.77 11.57 -1.95
C ILE A 92 -0.62 11.35 -2.92
N ASP A 93 0.32 10.48 -2.53
CA ASP A 93 1.32 9.94 -3.44
C ASP A 93 0.83 8.59 -3.96
N VAL A 94 0.85 8.39 -5.27
CA VAL A 94 0.74 7.08 -5.90
C VAL A 94 2.06 6.82 -6.59
N GLU A 95 2.71 5.71 -6.28
CA GLU A 95 4.06 5.45 -6.73
C GLU A 95 4.29 4.01 -7.15
N LEU A 96 5.20 3.80 -8.08
CA LEU A 96 5.89 2.52 -8.25
C LEU A 96 7.06 2.50 -7.26
N TYR A 97 6.93 1.68 -6.24
CA TYR A 97 7.98 1.46 -5.26
C TYR A 97 8.82 0.27 -5.71
N ILE A 98 10.08 0.53 -6.04
CA ILE A 98 11.06 -0.50 -6.45
C ILE A 98 11.91 -0.82 -5.23
N ASN A 99 11.94 -2.09 -4.85
CA ASN A 99 12.64 -2.53 -3.65
C ASN A 99 14.17 -2.32 -3.79
N ASP A 100 14.98 -3.32 -3.65
CA ASP A 100 16.45 -3.23 -3.75
C ASP A 100 16.92 -3.57 -5.19
N ASP A 101 16.42 -2.85 -6.21
CA ASP A 101 16.69 -3.11 -7.62
C ASP A 101 16.92 -1.82 -8.41
N LYS A 102 18.17 -1.33 -8.37
CA LYS A 102 18.56 -0.12 -9.12
C LYS A 102 18.66 -0.35 -10.63
N GLU A 103 18.91 -1.58 -11.04
CA GLU A 103 18.98 -1.94 -12.45
C GLU A 103 17.58 -1.85 -13.08
N LEU A 104 16.57 -2.37 -12.41
CA LEU A 104 15.18 -2.21 -12.83
C LEU A 104 14.80 -0.73 -12.97
N PHE A 105 15.14 0.11 -11.97
CA PHE A 105 14.86 1.55 -12.06
C PHE A 105 15.50 2.20 -13.28
N ARG A 106 16.79 1.94 -13.54
CA ARG A 106 17.51 2.51 -14.68
C ARG A 106 16.94 2.00 -16.00
N ASN A 107 16.54 0.75 -16.05
CA ASN A 107 15.91 0.17 -17.23
C ASN A 107 14.56 0.84 -17.53
N LEU A 108 13.74 1.07 -16.52
CA LEU A 108 12.49 1.81 -16.66
C LEU A 108 12.73 3.26 -17.08
N LEU A 109 13.76 3.90 -16.55
CA LEU A 109 14.13 5.29 -16.90
C LEU A 109 14.48 5.46 -18.38
N LEU A 110 15.05 4.45 -19.03
CA LEU A 110 15.30 4.46 -20.49
C LEU A 110 13.99 4.55 -21.30
N HIS A 111 12.88 4.13 -20.73
CA HIS A 111 11.57 4.12 -21.36
C HIS A 111 10.62 5.19 -20.78
N LYS A 112 11.18 6.19 -20.09
CA LYS A 112 10.43 7.24 -19.40
C LYS A 112 9.37 7.89 -20.27
N ASP A 113 9.76 8.38 -21.43
CA ASP A 113 8.87 9.13 -22.32
C ASP A 113 7.70 8.27 -22.83
N GLU A 114 7.94 7.00 -23.08
CA GLU A 114 6.90 6.06 -23.50
C GLU A 114 5.95 5.74 -22.34
N ILE A 115 6.48 5.50 -21.13
CA ILE A 115 5.70 5.26 -19.94
C ILE A 115 4.81 6.47 -19.62
N GLU A 116 5.36 7.67 -19.59
CA GLU A 116 4.63 8.90 -19.34
C GLU A 116 3.58 9.19 -20.42
N SER A 117 3.88 8.87 -21.67
CA SER A 117 2.92 8.97 -22.78
C SER A 117 1.73 8.03 -22.59
N VAL A 118 1.96 6.77 -22.22
CA VAL A 118 0.89 5.80 -21.94
C VAL A 118 0.06 6.21 -20.73
N MET A 119 0.68 6.77 -19.71
CA MET A 119 -0.03 7.26 -18.51
C MET A 119 -0.79 8.57 -18.77
N GLY A 120 -0.33 9.38 -19.73
CA GLY A 120 -0.81 10.75 -19.93
C GLY A 120 -0.46 11.68 -18.76
N LEU A 121 0.59 11.38 -18.01
CA LEU A 121 1.02 12.05 -16.77
C LEU A 121 2.53 12.16 -16.73
N VAL A 122 3.03 13.26 -16.19
CA VAL A 122 4.46 13.44 -15.89
C VAL A 122 4.73 12.87 -14.49
N LEU A 123 5.79 12.08 -14.36
CA LEU A 123 6.14 11.39 -13.13
C LEU A 123 7.42 11.98 -12.52
N ASP A 124 7.55 11.88 -11.23
CA ASP A 124 8.77 12.21 -10.48
C ASP A 124 9.62 10.95 -10.30
N TRP A 125 10.76 10.91 -10.98
CA TRP A 125 11.67 9.76 -11.04
C TRP A 125 12.80 9.93 -10.02
N ARG A 126 12.80 9.11 -8.95
CA ARG A 126 13.78 9.18 -7.85
C ARG A 126 14.55 7.89 -7.72
N GLU A 127 15.79 7.86 -8.18
CA GLU A 127 16.68 6.70 -8.00
C GLU A 127 17.07 6.49 -6.53
N LEU A 128 17.26 7.58 -5.77
CA LEU A 128 17.66 7.58 -4.37
C LEU A 128 18.93 6.74 -4.14
N PRO A 129 20.10 7.15 -4.65
CA PRO A 129 21.31 6.32 -4.63
C PRO A 129 21.77 5.94 -3.21
N GLU A 130 21.47 6.77 -2.21
CA GLU A 130 21.77 6.53 -0.80
C GLU A 130 20.79 5.55 -0.10
N ARG A 131 19.76 5.07 -0.82
CA ARG A 131 18.75 4.15 -0.29
C ARG A 131 18.66 2.90 -1.17
N LYS A 132 18.22 1.80 -0.58
CA LYS A 132 17.95 0.57 -1.33
C LYS A 132 16.84 0.78 -2.36
N ALA A 133 15.73 1.38 -1.93
CA ALA A 133 14.57 1.60 -2.78
C ALA A 133 14.79 2.73 -3.79
N SER A 134 14.10 2.62 -4.94
CA SER A 134 13.86 3.70 -5.89
C SER A 134 12.36 3.92 -6.03
N ARG A 135 11.95 5.12 -6.46
CA ARG A 135 10.54 5.50 -6.48
C ARG A 135 10.21 6.27 -7.75
N ILE A 136 9.04 5.98 -8.35
CA ILE A 136 8.48 6.74 -9.48
C ILE A 136 7.10 7.21 -9.03
N ILE A 137 6.93 8.52 -8.81
CA ILE A 137 5.84 9.08 -7.99
C ILE A 137 4.99 10.02 -8.84
N ILE A 138 3.68 10.03 -8.55
CA ILE A 138 2.80 11.13 -8.88
C ILE A 138 2.07 11.57 -7.61
N GLU A 139 2.05 12.88 -7.37
CA GLU A 139 1.43 13.49 -6.21
C GLU A 139 0.18 14.28 -6.61
N LYS A 140 -0.85 14.24 -5.75
CA LYS A 140 -2.04 15.09 -5.85
C LYS A 140 -2.34 15.73 -4.51
N GLU A 141 -2.50 17.05 -4.50
CA GLU A 141 -3.02 17.77 -3.34
C GLU A 141 -4.47 17.39 -3.05
N VAL A 142 -4.78 17.14 -1.78
CA VAL A 142 -6.10 16.72 -1.30
C VAL A 142 -6.36 17.27 0.11
N THR A 143 -7.59 17.13 0.59
CA THR A 143 -7.96 17.44 1.98
C THR A 143 -8.55 16.19 2.63
N PHE A 144 -7.85 15.58 3.56
CA PHE A 144 -8.29 14.33 4.21
C PHE A 144 -9.45 14.56 5.20
N ASP A 145 -9.52 15.73 5.83
CA ASP A 145 -10.55 16.05 6.82
C ASP A 145 -11.93 16.24 6.20
N ASN A 146 -12.00 16.58 4.91
CA ASN A 146 -13.25 16.71 4.19
C ASN A 146 -13.66 15.39 3.54
N ARG A 147 -14.44 14.58 4.26
CA ARG A 147 -14.92 13.28 3.80
C ARG A 147 -15.76 13.35 2.52
N ALA A 148 -16.41 14.48 2.23
CA ALA A 148 -17.18 14.68 1.01
C ALA A 148 -16.32 14.63 -0.26
N THR A 149 -15.01 14.85 -0.14
CA THR A 149 -14.06 14.79 -1.27
C THR A 149 -13.40 13.41 -1.44
N TRP A 150 -13.63 12.47 -0.53
CA TRP A 150 -12.97 11.17 -0.56
C TRP A 150 -13.27 10.36 -1.83
N SER A 151 -14.50 10.37 -2.31
CA SER A 151 -14.86 9.66 -3.56
C SER A 151 -14.02 10.15 -4.75
N GLN A 152 -13.80 11.45 -4.89
CA GLN A 152 -12.96 12.03 -5.94
C GLN A 152 -11.48 11.63 -5.77
N GLN A 153 -11.02 11.53 -4.51
CA GLN A 153 -9.68 11.04 -4.21
C GLN A 153 -9.54 9.56 -4.58
N PHE A 154 -10.56 8.75 -4.30
CA PHE A 154 -10.59 7.33 -4.64
C PHE A 154 -10.60 7.11 -6.15
N ASP A 155 -11.39 7.88 -6.90
CA ASP A 155 -11.38 7.85 -8.37
C ASP A 155 -9.99 8.15 -8.93
N TYR A 156 -9.30 9.16 -8.37
CA TYR A 156 -7.93 9.48 -8.75
C TYR A 156 -6.96 8.34 -8.47
N ILE A 157 -7.01 7.76 -7.26
CA ILE A 157 -6.15 6.62 -6.87
C ILE A 157 -6.36 5.45 -7.84
N MET A 158 -7.62 5.11 -8.11
CA MET A 158 -7.98 4.01 -9.01
C MET A 158 -7.48 4.25 -10.43
N ASP A 159 -7.70 5.44 -10.98
CA ASP A 159 -7.24 5.82 -12.32
C ASP A 159 -5.73 5.71 -12.45
N VAL A 160 -4.98 6.28 -11.50
CA VAL A 160 -3.52 6.25 -11.51
C VAL A 160 -2.98 4.84 -11.33
N CYS A 161 -3.53 4.04 -10.41
CA CYS A 161 -3.12 2.65 -10.23
C CYS A 161 -3.34 1.81 -11.49
N MET A 162 -4.48 1.98 -12.17
CA MET A 162 -4.78 1.28 -13.43
C MET A 162 -3.82 1.71 -14.55
N LYS A 163 -3.54 3.00 -14.66
CA LYS A 163 -2.57 3.55 -15.62
C LYS A 163 -1.16 3.03 -15.36
N MET A 164 -0.71 3.04 -14.10
CA MET A 164 0.58 2.48 -13.72
C MET A 164 0.69 1.00 -14.12
N LYS A 165 -0.31 0.20 -13.75
CA LYS A 165 -0.30 -1.22 -14.11
C LYS A 165 -0.20 -1.44 -15.61
N LYS A 166 -0.91 -0.65 -16.40
CA LYS A 166 -0.88 -0.72 -17.87
C LYS A 166 0.46 -0.28 -18.44
N ALA A 167 1.00 0.85 -17.95
CA ALA A 167 2.20 1.47 -18.52
C ALA A 167 3.48 0.69 -18.19
N PHE A 168 3.58 0.15 -16.97
CA PHE A 168 4.80 -0.54 -16.52
C PHE A 168 4.83 -2.03 -16.86
N LYS A 169 3.66 -2.69 -17.04
CA LYS A 169 3.54 -4.15 -17.19
C LYS A 169 4.49 -4.75 -18.23
N LYS A 170 4.75 -4.08 -19.35
CA LYS A 170 5.60 -4.61 -20.42
C LYS A 170 7.10 -4.55 -20.12
N TYR A 171 7.49 -3.86 -19.06
CA TYR A 171 8.89 -3.68 -18.63
C TYR A 171 9.23 -4.45 -17.36
N LEU A 172 8.25 -5.15 -16.75
CA LEU A 172 8.36 -5.94 -15.53
C LEU A 172 8.29 -7.46 -15.85
#